data_0f91a4d6f8c5c5f1c594a7c4fcbc3366
#
_entry.id   0f91a4d6f8c5c5f1c594a7c4fcbc3366
#
_cell.length_a   1.000
_cell.length_b   1.000
_cell.length_c   1.000
_cell.angle_alpha   90.00
_cell.angle_beta   90.00
_cell.angle_gamma   90.00
#
_symmetry.space_group_name_H-M   'P 1'
#
loop_
_entity.id
_entity.type
_entity.pdbx_description
1 polymer ?
#
loop_
_entity_poly.entity_id
_entity_poly.type
_entity_poly.pdbx_seq_one_letter_code
_entity_poly.pdbx_strand_id
1 'polypeptide(L)' 'MDVEETSLTLKDLFAPPPLMPWRNFADWIRMGESHDIVWGWIRNGYIPSHKVGKHMMVNVALLTSQLMEKENRL' A
#
# COMPACT_ATOMS: atom_id res chain seq x y z
N MET A 1 -15.21 -26.33 0.23
CA MET A 1 -14.13 -25.44 0.01
C MET A 1 -13.99 -24.45 1.16
N ASP A 2 -12.81 -24.17 1.43
CA ASP A 2 -12.50 -23.32 2.54
C ASP A 2 -12.48 -21.88 2.16
N VAL A 3 -13.25 -21.08 2.84
CA VAL A 3 -13.28 -19.65 2.56
C VAL A 3 -11.88 -19.04 2.75
N GLU A 4 -11.12 -19.62 3.64
CA GLU A 4 -9.82 -19.09 3.93
C GLU A 4 -8.86 -19.19 2.78
N GLU A 5 -9.13 -20.10 1.86
CA GLU A 5 -8.24 -20.25 0.72
C GLU A 5 -8.50 -19.24 -0.38
N THR A 6 -9.57 -18.50 -0.26
CA THR A 6 -9.89 -17.53 -1.29
C THR A 6 -9.10 -16.25 -1.13
N SER A 7 -8.36 -16.11 -0.11
CA SER A 7 -7.49 -14.97 0.14
C SER A 7 -8.19 -13.61 0.20
N LEU A 8 -9.36 -13.46 -0.36
CA LEU A 8 -10.09 -12.19 -0.31
C LEU A 8 -11.38 -12.34 0.45
N THR A 9 -11.57 -11.49 1.43
CA THR A 9 -12.81 -11.40 2.19
C THR A 9 -13.27 -9.95 2.15
N LEU A 10 -14.48 -9.71 2.65
CA LEU A 10 -14.95 -8.35 2.75
C LEU A 10 -14.03 -7.52 3.62
N LYS A 11 -13.50 -8.15 4.63
CA LYS A 11 -12.58 -7.45 5.53
C LYS A 11 -11.36 -6.95 4.79
N ASP A 12 -10.84 -7.77 3.87
CA ASP A 12 -9.65 -7.38 3.12
C ASP A 12 -9.95 -6.23 2.18
N LEU A 13 -11.16 -6.12 1.70
CA LEU A 13 -11.52 -5.03 0.81
C LEU A 13 -11.63 -3.70 1.54
N PHE A 14 -12.02 -3.74 2.80
CA PHE A 14 -12.22 -2.51 3.57
C PHE A 14 -11.08 -2.21 4.52
N ALA A 15 -10.20 -3.17 4.76
CA ALA A 15 -9.12 -3.01 5.73
C ALA A 15 -7.84 -3.61 5.15
N PRO A 16 -7.16 -2.87 4.28
CA PRO A 16 -5.91 -3.38 3.69
C PRO A 16 -4.85 -3.56 4.78
N PRO A 17 -3.87 -4.40 4.53
CA PRO A 17 -2.80 -4.59 5.50
C PRO A 17 -2.08 -3.27 5.78
N PRO A 18 -1.63 -3.05 7.02
CA PRO A 18 -0.97 -1.80 7.38
C PRO A 18 0.40 -1.63 6.73
N LEU A 19 1.05 -2.72 6.38
CA LEU A 19 2.31 -2.71 5.66
C LEU A 19 2.18 -3.60 4.45
N MET A 20 2.83 -3.21 3.36
CA MET A 20 2.72 -3.96 2.12
C MET A 20 4.04 -3.82 1.36
N PRO A 21 4.59 -4.93 0.81
CA PRO A 21 5.77 -4.80 -0.04
C PRO A 21 5.49 -3.80 -1.16
N TRP A 22 6.49 -3.01 -1.51
CA TRP A 22 6.24 -1.88 -2.41
C TRP A 22 5.73 -2.33 -3.79
N ARG A 23 6.17 -3.48 -4.27
CA ARG A 23 5.68 -3.95 -5.57
C ARG A 23 4.23 -4.39 -5.49
N ASN A 24 3.86 -5.03 -4.39
CA ASN A 24 2.47 -5.40 -4.16
C ASN A 24 1.60 -4.15 -4.03
N PHE A 25 2.12 -3.14 -3.36
CA PHE A 25 1.41 -1.87 -3.26
C PHE A 25 1.19 -1.26 -4.65
N ALA A 26 2.20 -1.28 -5.49
CA ALA A 26 2.07 -0.75 -6.85
C ALA A 26 0.98 -1.50 -7.62
N ASP A 27 0.96 -2.83 -7.50
CA ASP A 27 -0.08 -3.62 -8.17
C ASP A 27 -1.45 -3.32 -7.60
N TRP A 28 -1.52 -3.14 -6.31
CA TRP A 28 -2.78 -2.90 -5.62
C TRP A 28 -3.43 -1.60 -6.05
N ILE A 29 -2.65 -0.57 -6.28
CA ILE A 29 -3.18 0.71 -6.77
C ILE A 29 -3.24 0.75 -8.30
N ARG A 30 -3.04 -0.42 -8.93
CA ARG A 30 -3.15 -0.58 -10.38
C ARG A 30 -2.07 0.14 -11.15
N MET A 31 -0.89 0.19 -10.55
CA MET A 31 0.30 0.75 -11.20
C MET A 31 1.30 -0.36 -11.50
N GLY A 32 0.79 -1.57 -11.77
CA GLY A 32 1.67 -2.71 -11.97
C GLY A 32 2.57 -2.60 -13.18
N GLU A 33 2.17 -1.82 -14.17
CA GLU A 33 3.01 -1.63 -15.35
C GLU A 33 3.92 -0.41 -15.22
N SER A 34 3.87 0.24 -14.09
CA SER A 34 4.64 1.46 -13.86
C SER A 34 5.32 1.41 -12.50
N HIS A 35 5.95 0.28 -12.20
CA HIS A 35 6.65 0.12 -10.92
C HIS A 35 7.73 1.17 -10.74
N ASP A 36 8.37 1.59 -11.83
CA ASP A 36 9.42 2.60 -11.75
C ASP A 36 8.89 3.94 -11.27
N ILE A 37 7.68 4.28 -11.64
CA ILE A 37 7.05 5.51 -11.17
C ILE A 37 6.79 5.43 -9.68
N VAL A 38 6.23 4.31 -9.23
CA VAL A 38 5.96 4.13 -7.81
C VAL A 38 7.25 4.13 -7.01
N TRP A 39 8.30 3.52 -7.53
CA TRP A 39 9.60 3.54 -6.87
C TRP A 39 10.12 4.97 -6.73
N GLY A 40 9.93 5.79 -7.76
CA GLY A 40 10.30 7.19 -7.69
C GLY A 40 9.55 7.92 -6.58
N TRP A 41 8.27 7.65 -6.42
CA TRP A 41 7.50 8.28 -5.36
C TRP A 41 8.04 7.89 -3.99
N ILE A 42 8.38 6.60 -3.83
CA ILE A 42 8.92 6.11 -2.56
C ILE A 42 10.28 6.77 -2.28
N ARG A 43 11.13 6.79 -3.29
CA ARG A 43 12.48 7.32 -3.13
C ARG A 43 12.46 8.80 -2.81
N ASN A 44 11.49 9.52 -3.33
CA ASN A 44 11.38 10.95 -3.11
C ASN A 44 10.56 11.31 -1.86
N GLY A 45 10.09 10.31 -1.13
CA GLY A 45 9.38 10.56 0.10
C GLY A 45 7.92 10.93 -0.06
N TYR A 46 7.36 10.74 -1.24
CA TYR A 46 5.95 11.05 -1.44
C TYR A 46 5.05 9.99 -0.80
N ILE A 47 5.57 8.80 -0.60
CA ILE A 47 4.82 7.69 -0.02
C ILE A 47 5.59 7.20 1.20
N PRO A 48 4.93 7.13 2.37
CA PRO A 48 5.62 6.65 3.57
C PRO A 48 6.03 5.20 3.42
N SER A 49 7.30 4.93 3.63
CA SER A 49 7.85 3.60 3.45
C SER A 49 9.09 3.45 4.31
N HIS A 50 9.47 2.21 4.56
CA HIS A 50 10.72 1.92 5.25
C HIS A 50 11.12 0.48 4.96
N LYS A 51 12.39 0.20 5.17
CA LYS A 51 12.90 -1.13 4.95
C LYS A 51 12.63 -2.02 6.14
N VAL A 52 12.17 -3.23 5.85
CA VAL A 52 12.04 -4.27 6.85
C VAL A 52 12.90 -5.43 6.34
N GLY A 53 14.05 -5.61 6.94
CA GLY A 53 15.01 -6.59 6.42
C GLY A 53 15.48 -6.16 5.04
N LYS A 54 15.26 -7.01 4.06
CA LYS A 54 15.67 -6.73 2.69
C LYS A 54 14.55 -6.11 1.87
N HIS A 55 13.39 -5.93 2.47
CA HIS A 55 12.20 -5.53 1.71
C HIS A 55 11.83 -4.09 2.00
N MET A 56 11.55 -3.34 0.93
CA MET A 56 11.00 -2.01 1.07
C MET A 56 9.49 -2.15 1.24
N MET A 57 8.96 -1.66 2.34
CA MET A 57 7.55 -1.79 2.68
C MET A 57 6.90 -0.43 2.68
N VAL A 58 5.70 -0.36 2.10
CA VAL A 58 4.90 0.85 2.15
C VAL A 58 4.07 0.83 3.42
N ASN A 59 4.07 1.93 4.15
CA ASN A 59 3.26 2.07 5.35
C ASN A 59 1.87 2.53 4.93
N VAL A 60 1.02 1.57 4.63
CA VAL A 60 -0.32 1.85 4.11
C VAL A 60 -1.17 2.54 5.17
N ALA A 61 -1.00 2.17 6.43
CA ALA A 61 -1.77 2.78 7.51
C ALA A 61 -1.50 4.28 7.59
N LEU A 62 -0.24 4.66 7.53
CA LEU A 62 0.12 6.08 7.60
C LEU A 62 -0.34 6.81 6.35
N LEU A 63 -0.16 6.19 5.19
CA LEU A 63 -0.60 6.80 3.94
C LEU A 63 -2.10 7.07 3.97
N THR A 64 -2.88 6.09 4.42
CA THR A 64 -4.32 6.26 4.53
C THR A 64 -4.66 7.41 5.46
N SER A 65 -3.99 7.48 6.59
CA SER A 65 -4.22 8.54 7.56
C SER A 65 -3.92 9.90 6.96
N GLN A 66 -2.83 10.01 6.23
CA GLN A 66 -2.45 11.26 5.60
C GLN A 66 -3.46 11.70 4.54
N LEU A 67 -3.96 10.75 3.77
CA LEU A 67 -4.94 11.06 2.74
C LEU A 67 -6.25 11.50 3.35
N MET A 68 -6.69 10.85 4.42
CA MET A 68 -7.92 11.25 5.10
C MET A 68 -7.78 12.64 5.70
N GLU A 69 -6.61 12.94 6.23
CA GLU A 69 -6.37 14.25 6.80
C GLU A 69 -6.45 15.35 5.75
N LYS A 70 -5.92 15.07 4.57
CA LYS A 70 -6.00 16.03 3.48
C LYS A 70 -7.42 16.29 3.05
N GLU A 71 -8.24 15.24 3.00
CA GLU A 71 -9.62 15.41 2.62
C GLU A 71 -10.40 16.23 3.65
N ASN A 72 -10.06 16.07 4.91
CA ASN A 72 -10.75 16.80 5.97
C ASN A 72 -10.42 18.29 5.95
N ARG A 73 -9.36 18.67 5.27
CA ARG A 73 -8.99 20.07 5.17
C ARG A 73 -9.72 20.79 4.07
N LEU A 74 -10.34 20.03 3.21
CA LEU A 74 -11.09 20.63 2.12
C LEU A 74 -12.46 21.06 2.59
#